data_21b2344986895e90f050b5d761a14205
#
_entry.id   21b2344986895e90f050b5d761a14205
#
_cell.length_a   1.000
_cell.length_b   1.000
_cell.length_c   1.000
_cell.angle_alpha   90.00
_cell.angle_beta   90.00
_cell.angle_gamma   90.00
#
_symmetry.space_group_name_H-M   'P 1'
#
loop_
_entity.id
_entity.type
_entity.pdbx_description
1 polymer ?
#
loop_
_entity_poly.entity_id
_entity_poly.type
_entity_poly.pdbx_seq_one_letter_code
_entity_poly.pdbx_strand_id
1 'polypeptide(L)' 'MDEAPALRLLFHRLNNQLGVVLAHAELLQAKVGDDATRARAAQVVASTLEALTTARELRQLTNPPAA' A
#
# COMPACT_ATOMS: atom_id res chain seq x y z
N MET A 1 -14.45 20.66 7.19
CA MET A 1 -15.40 19.55 7.02
C MET A 1 -14.66 18.24 6.93
N ASP A 2 -15.13 17.25 7.65
CA ASP A 2 -14.51 15.94 7.60
C ASP A 2 -14.77 15.26 6.26
N GLU A 3 -13.90 14.35 5.90
CA GLU A 3 -14.14 13.55 4.71
C GLU A 3 -15.40 12.72 4.87
N ALA A 4 -16.05 12.40 3.75
CA ALA A 4 -17.25 11.58 3.77
C ALA A 4 -16.94 10.22 4.38
N PRO A 5 -17.87 9.64 5.17
CA PRO A 5 -17.65 8.32 5.74
C PRO A 5 -17.32 7.25 4.69
N ALA A 6 -17.97 7.33 3.53
CA ALA A 6 -17.69 6.35 2.46
C ALA A 6 -16.25 6.50 1.96
N LEU A 7 -15.75 7.72 1.84
CA LEU A 7 -14.38 7.94 1.37
C LEU A 7 -13.36 7.42 2.40
N ARG A 8 -13.63 7.67 3.69
CA ARG A 8 -12.77 7.17 4.74
C ARG A 8 -12.71 5.64 4.72
N LEU A 9 -13.86 5.01 4.52
CA LEU A 9 -13.93 3.56 4.45
C LEU A 9 -13.14 3.03 3.26
N LEU A 10 -13.23 3.71 2.11
CA LEU A 10 -12.49 3.29 0.92
C LEU A 10 -10.99 3.42 1.12
N PHE A 11 -10.52 4.48 1.74
CA PHE A 11 -9.10 4.62 2.07
C PHE A 11 -8.64 3.50 3.00
N HIS A 12 -9.46 3.16 3.99
CA HIS A 12 -9.14 2.11 4.93
C HIS A 12 -9.04 0.76 4.21
N ARG A 13 -10.00 0.47 3.32
CA ARG A 13 -9.98 -0.75 2.54
C ARG A 13 -8.77 -0.81 1.62
N LEU A 14 -8.43 0.30 0.97
CA LEU A 14 -7.29 0.36 0.08
C LEU A 14 -6.00 0.07 0.84
N ASN A 15 -5.82 0.68 2.00
CA ASN A 15 -4.64 0.44 2.82
C ASN A 15 -4.55 -1.02 3.24
N ASN A 16 -5.69 -1.62 3.61
CA ASN A 16 -5.70 -3.03 3.99
C ASN A 16 -5.35 -3.93 2.81
N GLN A 17 -5.89 -3.65 1.64
CA GLN A 17 -5.61 -4.43 0.44
C GLN A 17 -4.15 -4.34 0.04
N LEU A 18 -3.58 -3.14 0.09
CA LEU A 18 -2.16 -2.95 -0.20
C LEU A 18 -1.29 -3.64 0.84
N GLY A 19 -1.72 -3.64 2.10
CA GLY A 19 -1.00 -4.35 3.15
C GLY A 19 -0.97 -5.86 2.90
N VAL A 20 -2.07 -6.43 2.40
CA VAL A 20 -2.12 -7.84 2.06
C VAL A 20 -1.17 -8.15 0.89
N VAL A 21 -1.17 -7.30 -0.14
CA VAL A 21 -0.25 -7.47 -1.27
C VAL A 21 1.19 -7.42 -0.79
N LEU A 22 1.50 -6.46 0.08
CA LEU A 22 2.85 -6.31 0.62
C LEU A 22 3.27 -7.56 1.38
N ALA A 23 2.41 -8.08 2.25
CA ALA A 23 2.71 -9.26 3.05
C ALA A 23 3.00 -10.47 2.17
N HIS A 24 2.18 -10.68 1.14
CA HIS A 24 2.39 -11.82 0.24
C HIS A 24 3.66 -11.65 -0.59
N ALA A 25 3.94 -10.45 -1.04
CA ALA A 25 5.15 -10.19 -1.80
C ALA A 25 6.40 -10.42 -0.94
N GLU A 26 6.37 -10.01 0.32
CA GLU A 26 7.49 -10.23 1.23
C GLU A 26 7.69 -11.72 1.52
N LEU A 27 6.59 -12.47 1.68
CA LEU A 27 6.69 -13.90 1.87
C LEU A 27 7.29 -14.58 0.65
N LEU A 28 6.86 -14.17 -0.53
CA LEU A 28 7.39 -14.72 -1.76
C LEU A 28 8.88 -14.42 -1.88
N GLN A 29 9.28 -13.19 -1.63
CA GLN A 29 10.67 -12.78 -1.69
C GLN A 29 11.54 -13.62 -0.75
N ALA A 30 11.03 -13.93 0.43
CA ALA A 30 11.77 -14.69 1.44
C ALA A 30 11.89 -16.16 1.09
N LYS A 31 10.93 -16.71 0.34
CA LYS A 31 10.84 -18.16 0.14
C LYS A 31 11.37 -18.66 -1.18
N VAL A 32 11.44 -17.79 -2.20
CA VAL A 32 11.94 -18.27 -3.49
C VAL A 32 13.46 -18.40 -3.47
N GLY A 33 13.95 -19.45 -4.16
CA GLY A 33 15.39 -19.67 -4.31
C GLY A 33 15.96 -19.10 -5.59
N ASP A 34 15.12 -18.69 -6.51
CA ASP A 34 15.51 -18.18 -7.82
C ASP A 34 15.73 -16.66 -7.74
N ASP A 35 16.92 -16.21 -8.14
CA ASP A 35 17.29 -14.80 -8.04
C ASP A 35 16.41 -13.90 -8.88
N ALA A 36 16.03 -14.35 -10.08
CA ALA A 36 15.20 -13.54 -10.95
C ALA A 36 13.80 -13.34 -10.34
N THR A 37 13.23 -14.39 -9.76
CA THR A 37 11.93 -14.32 -9.13
C THR A 37 11.99 -13.49 -7.86
N ARG A 38 13.09 -13.62 -7.11
CA ARG A 38 13.28 -12.81 -5.90
C ARG A 38 13.37 -11.32 -6.26
N ALA A 39 14.09 -10.99 -7.33
CA ALA A 39 14.19 -9.61 -7.78
C ALA A 39 12.83 -9.06 -8.19
N ARG A 40 12.00 -9.88 -8.84
CA ARG A 40 10.66 -9.47 -9.22
C ARG A 40 9.78 -9.25 -8.00
N ALA A 41 9.87 -10.12 -7.02
CA ALA A 41 9.13 -9.94 -5.76
C ALA A 41 9.55 -8.67 -5.06
N ALA A 42 10.85 -8.35 -5.08
CA ALA A 42 11.35 -7.11 -4.50
C ALA A 42 10.76 -5.88 -5.19
N GLN A 43 10.57 -5.95 -6.52
CA GLN A 43 9.92 -4.86 -7.26
C GLN A 43 8.46 -4.68 -6.82
N VAL A 44 7.75 -5.78 -6.59
CA VAL A 44 6.37 -5.69 -6.09
C VAL A 44 6.33 -5.05 -4.72
N VAL A 45 7.26 -5.43 -3.84
CA VAL A 45 7.35 -4.82 -2.51
C VAL A 45 7.58 -3.31 -2.63
N ALA A 46 8.56 -2.90 -3.45
CA ALA A 46 8.88 -1.49 -3.62
C ALA A 46 7.69 -0.71 -4.17
N SER A 47 7.04 -1.26 -5.21
CA SER A 47 5.87 -0.59 -5.82
C SER A 47 4.71 -0.49 -4.84
N THR A 48 4.51 -1.51 -4.01
CA THR A 48 3.44 -1.49 -3.03
C THR A 48 3.69 -0.44 -1.96
N LEU A 49 4.94 -0.30 -1.50
CA LEU A 49 5.29 0.73 -0.53
C LEU A 49 5.06 2.12 -1.11
N GLU A 50 5.39 2.32 -2.39
CA GLU A 50 5.12 3.58 -3.06
C GLU A 50 3.62 3.85 -3.15
N ALA A 51 2.83 2.81 -3.46
CA ALA A 51 1.38 2.95 -3.54
C ALA A 51 0.77 3.32 -2.19
N LEU A 52 1.28 2.76 -1.11
CA LEU A 52 0.84 3.11 0.24
C LEU A 52 1.13 4.57 0.54
N THR A 53 2.30 5.05 0.14
CA THR A 53 2.67 6.45 0.31
C THR A 53 1.74 7.36 -0.49
N THR A 54 1.47 7.01 -1.74
CA THR A 54 0.58 7.77 -2.60
C THR A 54 -0.83 7.82 -2.02
N ALA A 55 -1.32 6.71 -1.51
CA ALA A 55 -2.65 6.66 -0.90
C ALA A 55 -2.71 7.59 0.31
N ARG A 56 -1.64 7.63 1.11
CA ARG A 56 -1.56 8.52 2.26
C ARG A 56 -1.57 9.98 1.84
N GLU A 57 -0.81 10.30 0.80
CA GLU A 57 -0.77 11.67 0.28
C GLU A 57 -2.13 12.09 -0.27
N LEU A 58 -2.79 11.20 -0.99
CA LEU A 58 -4.11 11.47 -1.52
C LEU A 58 -5.09 11.75 -0.39
N ARG A 59 -5.03 10.97 0.68
CA ARG A 59 -5.91 11.16 1.83
C ARG A 59 -5.66 12.51 2.48
N GLN A 60 -4.40 12.94 2.57
CA GLN A 60 -4.08 14.24 3.15
C GLN A 60 -4.64 15.38 2.33
N LEU A 61 -4.69 15.23 1.00
CA LEU A 61 -5.29 16.25 0.13
C LEU A 61 -6.80 16.33 0.29
N THR A 62 -7.45 15.19 0.53
CA THR A 62 -8.91 15.14 0.65
C THR A 62 -9.39 15.37 2.08
N ASN A 63 -8.50 15.20 3.05
CA ASN A 63 -8.82 15.38 4.47
C ASN A 63 -7.58 15.91 5.19
N PRO A 64 -7.18 17.16 4.89
CA PRO A 64 -5.97 17.70 5.49
C PRO A 64 -6.10 17.80 7.00
N PRO A 65 -4.98 17.69 7.71
CA PRO A 65 -5.01 17.82 9.16
C PRO A 65 -5.52 19.21 9.59
N ALA A 66 -6.17 19.25 10.73
CA ALA A 66 -6.65 20.51 11.28
C ALA A 66 -5.46 21.44 11.56
N ALA A 67 -5.64 22.69 11.23
CA ALA A 67 -4.58 23.67 11.43
C ALA A 67 -4.34 23.94 12.91
#